data_db731e01bcce5c05e82e8afe4cdfd196
#
_entry.id   db731e01bcce5c05e82e8afe4cdfd196
#
_cell.length_a   1.000
_cell.length_b   1.000
_cell.length_c   1.000
_cell.angle_alpha   90.00
_cell.angle_beta   90.00
_cell.angle_gamma   90.00
#
_symmetry.space_group_name_H-M   'P 1'
#
loop_
_entity.id
_entity.type
_entity.pdbx_description
1 polymer ?
#
loop_
_entity_poly.entity_id
_entity_poly.type
_entity_poly.pdbx_seq_one_letter_code
_entity_poly.pdbx_strand_id
1 'polypeptide(L)'
;MQIVGVTTQHEVYVASKTHKFRMNEMLVIEDQELNEPKGQVVETFSYNRYIPMGFDKSFVDADVLKTLEQIGYDIGADDIHLAKVRLFEEAIQPIQTGVRVRHPHFHEIAPLFIKTSPEEGLVLGEVKATEFVAESLPPELKGLMYIEEQDGVRHQIGVPFIFDLRAMQQYPHIGIFGGSGSGKSFGLRVILEELMRHRIPTLVFDPHFEMEFRHVDKQTSDTSFENRY
;
A
#
# COMPACT_ATOMS: atom_id res chain seq x y z
N MET A 1 8.17 16.92 3.39
CA MET A 1 9.13 15.82 3.64
C MET A 1 10.45 16.18 2.97
N GLN A 2 11.56 15.69 3.49
CA GLN A 2 12.89 15.99 2.92
C GLN A 2 13.86 14.84 3.19
N ILE A 3 14.90 14.71 2.36
CA ILE A 3 15.97 13.72 2.52
C ILE A 3 16.91 14.15 3.64
N VAL A 4 17.29 13.22 4.48
CA VAL A 4 18.19 13.44 5.64
C VAL A 4 19.24 12.33 5.74
N GLY A 5 20.34 12.62 6.45
CA GLY A 5 21.37 11.64 6.79
C GLY A 5 22.20 11.18 5.60
N VAL A 6 22.57 9.91 5.59
CA VAL A 6 23.38 9.30 4.54
C VAL A 6 22.49 8.77 3.43
N THR A 7 22.85 9.06 2.20
CA THR A 7 22.16 8.58 0.99
C THR A 7 23.07 7.64 0.21
N THR A 8 22.45 6.73 -0.51
CA THR A 8 23.12 5.85 -1.49
C THR A 8 22.40 5.94 -2.82
N GLN A 9 22.88 5.22 -3.83
CA GLN A 9 22.20 5.12 -5.14
C GLN A 9 20.91 4.27 -5.06
N HIS A 10 20.72 3.49 -4.00
CA HIS A 10 19.59 2.56 -3.85
C HIS A 10 18.61 2.96 -2.76
N GLU A 11 19.11 3.65 -1.72
CA GLU A 11 18.34 3.91 -0.51
C GLU A 11 18.61 5.32 0.03
N VAL A 12 17.55 5.94 0.53
CA VAL A 12 17.59 7.24 1.19
C VAL A 12 16.77 7.23 2.46
N TYR A 13 17.06 8.15 3.39
CA TYR A 13 16.23 8.42 4.54
C TYR A 13 15.43 9.70 4.32
N VAL A 14 14.14 9.64 4.60
CA VAL A 14 13.21 10.78 4.49
C VAL A 14 12.69 11.12 5.87
N ALA A 15 12.68 12.40 6.21
CA ALA A 15 12.14 12.91 7.46
C ALA A 15 10.90 13.79 7.25
N SER A 16 9.99 13.72 8.20
CA SER A 16 8.84 14.63 8.33
C SER A 16 8.51 14.88 9.80
N LYS A 17 8.06 16.10 10.10
CA LYS A 17 7.46 16.42 11.42
C LYS A 17 5.96 16.16 11.48
N THR A 18 5.28 16.17 10.36
CA THR A 18 3.81 16.11 10.29
C THR A 18 3.30 14.82 9.66
N HIS A 19 4.04 14.24 8.71
CA HIS A 19 3.63 13.03 8.02
C HIS A 19 4.20 11.79 8.72
N LYS A 20 3.31 10.88 9.12
CA LYS A 20 3.65 9.55 9.67
C LYS A 20 3.69 8.55 8.53
N PHE A 21 4.90 8.12 8.17
CA PHE A 21 5.11 7.17 7.08
C PHE A 21 4.50 5.81 7.37
N ARG A 22 4.03 5.15 6.33
CA ARG A 22 3.54 3.77 6.37
C ARG A 22 4.41 2.87 5.49
N MET A 23 4.52 1.61 5.87
CA MET A 23 5.19 0.60 5.03
C MET A 23 4.51 0.52 3.66
N ASN A 24 5.33 0.36 2.63
CA ASN A 24 4.93 0.30 1.21
C ASN A 24 4.43 1.63 0.61
N GLU A 25 4.43 2.70 1.36
CA GLU A 25 4.10 4.04 0.84
C GLU A 25 5.11 4.45 -0.24
N MET A 26 4.62 5.06 -1.30
CA MET A 26 5.47 5.51 -2.41
C MET A 26 5.75 6.99 -2.33
N LEU A 27 6.98 7.35 -2.65
CA LEU A 27 7.47 8.70 -2.58
C LEU A 27 8.24 9.06 -3.87
N VAL A 28 8.14 10.33 -4.25
CA VAL A 28 8.91 10.95 -5.32
C VAL A 28 9.90 11.93 -4.72
N ILE A 29 11.12 11.85 -5.13
CA ILE A 29 12.20 12.75 -4.72
C ILE A 29 12.30 13.86 -5.78
N GLU A 30 12.09 15.11 -5.39
CA GLU A 30 12.07 16.27 -6.30
C GLU A 30 13.50 16.69 -6.72
N ASP A 31 14.23 15.75 -7.30
CA ASP A 31 15.56 15.96 -7.85
C ASP A 31 15.49 15.91 -9.39
N GLN A 32 15.48 17.08 -10.01
CA GLN A 32 15.35 17.20 -11.47
C GLN A 32 16.59 16.69 -12.22
N GLU A 33 17.78 16.79 -11.62
CA GLU A 33 19.02 16.29 -12.24
C GLU A 33 19.02 14.76 -12.34
N LEU A 34 18.34 14.09 -11.41
CA LEU A 34 18.19 12.64 -11.36
C LEU A 34 16.83 12.16 -11.89
N ASN A 35 16.08 13.01 -12.61
CA ASN A 35 14.79 12.68 -13.22
C ASN A 35 13.73 12.22 -12.20
N GLU A 36 13.65 12.90 -11.07
CA GLU A 36 12.67 12.65 -9.99
C GLU A 36 12.58 11.17 -9.59
N PRO A 37 13.63 10.62 -8.96
CA PRO A 37 13.64 9.22 -8.58
C PRO A 37 12.45 8.87 -7.70
N LYS A 38 11.90 7.67 -7.90
CA LYS A 38 10.77 7.14 -7.15
C LYS A 38 11.22 5.98 -6.29
N GLY A 39 10.61 5.84 -5.13
CA GLY A 39 10.93 4.74 -4.23
C GLY A 39 9.78 4.38 -3.30
N GLN A 40 9.98 3.30 -2.57
CA GLN A 40 9.02 2.74 -1.64
C GLN A 40 9.59 2.73 -0.22
N VAL A 41 8.76 3.08 0.74
CA VAL A 41 9.07 2.99 2.17
C VAL A 41 9.21 1.52 2.57
N VAL A 42 10.40 1.16 3.02
CA VAL A 42 10.73 -0.21 3.46
C VAL A 42 10.90 -0.34 4.98
N GLU A 43 11.17 0.76 5.67
CA GLU A 43 11.24 0.81 7.13
C GLU A 43 10.75 2.18 7.61
N THR A 44 10.15 2.21 8.79
CA THR A 44 9.69 3.45 9.42
C THR A 44 10.19 3.55 10.85
N PHE A 45 10.54 4.78 11.27
CA PHE A 45 11.04 5.07 12.61
C PHE A 45 10.35 6.33 13.14
N SER A 46 10.30 6.44 14.47
CA SER A 46 9.97 7.69 15.16
C SER A 46 11.13 8.06 16.06
N TYR A 47 11.52 9.31 16.06
CA TYR A 47 12.58 9.85 16.88
C TYR A 47 12.10 11.11 17.59
N ASN A 48 12.41 11.20 18.88
CA ASN A 48 12.17 12.40 19.67
C ASN A 48 13.45 12.76 20.42
N ARG A 49 13.89 14.01 20.29
CA ARG A 49 15.15 14.46 20.92
C ARG A 49 15.11 14.48 22.44
N TYR A 50 13.91 14.61 23.02
CA TYR A 50 13.76 14.60 24.48
C TYR A 50 13.64 13.20 25.07
N ILE A 51 13.41 12.19 24.20
CA ILE A 51 13.25 10.79 24.58
C ILE A 51 14.27 9.93 23.83
N PRO A 52 15.58 10.26 23.88
CA PRO A 52 16.57 9.44 23.21
C PRO A 52 16.75 8.11 23.94
N MET A 53 16.93 7.04 23.19
CA MET A 53 17.43 5.79 23.75
C MET A 53 18.94 5.88 23.90
N GLY A 54 19.45 5.84 25.14
CA GLY A 54 20.88 5.84 25.40
C GLY A 54 21.57 4.55 24.95
N PHE A 55 22.90 4.61 24.74
CA PHE A 55 23.70 3.42 24.36
C PHE A 55 23.66 2.30 25.42
N ASP A 56 23.40 2.66 26.67
CA ASP A 56 23.21 1.76 27.80
C ASP A 56 21.78 1.21 27.92
N LYS A 57 20.93 1.46 26.93
CA LYS A 57 19.49 1.16 26.92
C LYS A 57 18.68 1.95 27.97
N SER A 58 19.26 3.00 28.56
CA SER A 58 18.50 3.93 29.38
C SER A 58 17.54 4.76 28.52
N PHE A 59 16.40 5.09 29.08
CA PHE A 59 15.42 6.00 28.48
C PHE A 59 15.00 7.03 29.55
N VAL A 60 14.45 8.14 29.10
CA VAL A 60 14.01 9.21 30.01
C VAL A 60 12.77 8.74 30.76
N ASP A 61 12.80 8.89 32.11
CA ASP A 61 11.69 8.50 32.97
C ASP A 61 10.43 9.32 32.67
N ALA A 62 9.28 8.68 32.78
CA ALA A 62 7.97 9.31 32.56
C ALA A 62 7.71 10.53 33.48
N ASP A 63 8.26 10.52 34.69
CA ASP A 63 8.11 11.66 35.63
C ASP A 63 8.93 12.87 35.21
N VAL A 64 10.10 12.65 34.57
CA VAL A 64 10.91 13.72 33.99
C VAL A 64 10.17 14.35 32.80
N LEU A 65 9.55 13.52 31.95
CA LEU A 65 8.76 14.01 30.81
C LEU A 65 7.57 14.86 31.27
N LYS A 66 6.82 14.40 32.28
CA LYS A 66 5.72 15.19 32.89
C LYS A 66 6.20 16.52 33.44
N THR A 67 7.37 16.54 34.06
CA THR A 67 7.95 17.78 34.61
C THR A 67 8.29 18.75 33.48
N LEU A 68 8.85 18.26 32.35
CA LEU A 68 9.13 19.08 31.17
C LEU A 68 7.84 19.68 30.58
N GLU A 69 6.77 18.89 30.48
CA GLU A 69 5.46 19.36 30.01
C GLU A 69 4.88 20.44 30.94
N GLN A 70 4.99 20.28 32.26
CA GLN A 70 4.51 21.24 33.23
C GLN A 70 5.21 22.62 33.16
N ILE A 71 6.47 22.64 32.75
CA ILE A 71 7.23 23.88 32.54
C ILE A 71 7.12 24.43 31.11
N GLY A 72 6.21 23.86 30.30
CA GLY A 72 5.81 24.42 29.01
C GLY A 72 6.54 23.87 27.79
N TYR A 73 7.25 22.73 27.90
CA TYR A 73 7.79 22.04 26.74
C TYR A 73 6.72 21.15 26.11
N ASP A 74 6.46 21.34 24.83
CA ASP A 74 5.64 20.41 24.04
C ASP A 74 6.53 19.29 23.48
N ILE A 75 6.59 18.19 24.23
CA ILE A 75 7.44 17.05 23.89
C ILE A 75 6.98 16.39 22.58
N GLY A 76 5.67 16.33 22.35
CA GLY A 76 5.10 15.71 21.15
C GLY A 76 5.37 16.52 19.86
N ALA A 77 5.54 17.83 19.97
CA ALA A 77 5.85 18.70 18.82
C ALA A 77 7.23 18.46 18.21
N ASP A 78 8.13 17.80 18.95
CA ASP A 78 9.48 17.48 18.49
C ASP A 78 9.61 16.06 17.93
N ASP A 79 8.52 15.33 17.76
CA ASP A 79 8.54 14.05 17.08
C ASP A 79 8.96 14.22 15.62
N ILE A 80 9.93 13.43 15.22
CA ILE A 80 10.42 13.34 13.84
C ILE A 80 10.10 11.93 13.34
N HIS A 81 9.29 11.85 12.30
CA HIS A 81 9.00 10.62 11.63
C HIS A 81 10.03 10.40 10.52
N LEU A 82 10.63 9.23 10.49
CA LEU A 82 11.65 8.84 9.54
C LEU A 82 11.18 7.63 8.74
N ALA A 83 11.50 7.63 7.46
CA ALA A 83 11.32 6.48 6.59
C ALA A 83 12.61 6.15 5.87
N LYS A 84 12.93 4.89 5.79
CA LYS A 84 13.92 4.37 4.84
C LYS A 84 13.19 4.05 3.55
N VAL A 85 13.62 4.67 2.48
CA VAL A 85 13.03 4.56 1.14
C VAL A 85 14.00 3.84 0.24
N ARG A 86 13.58 2.75 -0.38
CA ARG A 86 14.30 2.05 -1.43
C ARG A 86 13.85 2.54 -2.78
N LEU A 87 14.79 2.98 -3.61
CA LEU A 87 14.50 3.44 -4.95
C LEU A 87 14.10 2.28 -5.85
N PHE A 88 13.18 2.52 -6.80
CA PHE A 88 12.78 1.52 -7.79
C PHE A 88 13.87 1.29 -8.84
N GLU A 89 14.63 2.32 -9.14
CA GLU A 89 15.76 2.29 -10.07
C GLU A 89 17.00 2.85 -9.37
N GLU A 90 18.15 2.31 -9.71
CA GLU A 90 19.43 2.79 -9.18
C GLU A 90 19.70 4.22 -9.70
N ALA A 91 19.95 5.15 -8.79
CA ALA A 91 20.35 6.49 -9.17
C ALA A 91 21.81 6.51 -9.67
N ILE A 92 22.12 7.37 -10.62
CA ILE A 92 23.48 7.49 -11.19
C ILE A 92 24.50 7.90 -10.11
N GLN A 93 24.03 8.66 -9.13
CA GLN A 93 24.82 9.16 -7.98
C GLN A 93 23.94 9.23 -6.74
N PRO A 94 24.54 9.28 -5.52
CA PRO A 94 23.78 9.47 -4.30
C PRO A 94 22.98 10.77 -4.34
N ILE A 95 21.71 10.70 -3.89
CA ILE A 95 20.80 11.85 -3.90
C ILE A 95 21.24 12.86 -2.82
N GLN A 96 21.18 14.13 -3.14
CA GLN A 96 21.61 15.18 -2.24
C GLN A 96 20.65 15.28 -1.03
N THR A 97 21.22 15.45 0.17
CA THR A 97 20.45 15.73 1.39
C THR A 97 19.76 17.07 1.34
N GLY A 98 18.59 17.17 1.97
CA GLY A 98 17.76 18.37 1.93
C GLY A 98 16.81 18.48 0.74
N VAL A 99 16.95 17.62 -0.27
CA VAL A 99 16.00 17.56 -1.38
C VAL A 99 14.60 17.26 -0.87
N ARG A 100 13.60 17.91 -1.43
CA ARG A 100 12.18 17.73 -1.08
C ARG A 100 11.67 16.38 -1.55
N VAL A 101 10.71 15.85 -0.81
CA VAL A 101 10.05 14.59 -1.12
C VAL A 101 8.54 14.81 -1.02
N ARG A 102 7.80 14.25 -1.96
CA ARG A 102 6.33 14.32 -2.02
C ARG A 102 5.72 12.96 -2.33
N HIS A 103 4.41 12.85 -2.20
CA HIS A 103 3.68 11.73 -2.76
C HIS A 103 3.63 11.83 -4.28
N PRO A 104 3.63 10.72 -5.00
CA PRO A 104 3.43 10.71 -6.45
C PRO A 104 1.99 11.06 -6.81
N HIS A 105 1.81 11.62 -8.00
CA HIS A 105 0.52 11.58 -8.68
C HIS A 105 0.31 10.22 -9.34
N PHE A 106 -0.95 9.84 -9.59
CA PHE A 106 -1.24 8.53 -10.17
C PHE A 106 -0.48 8.25 -11.47
N HIS A 107 -0.42 9.21 -12.40
CA HIS A 107 0.26 9.02 -13.69
C HIS A 107 1.76 8.67 -13.57
N GLU A 108 2.41 9.05 -12.45
CA GLU A 108 3.83 8.76 -12.21
C GLU A 108 4.07 7.32 -11.76
N ILE A 109 3.05 6.68 -11.18
CA ILE A 109 3.13 5.29 -10.67
C ILE A 109 2.26 4.31 -11.47
N ALA A 110 1.36 4.80 -12.31
CA ALA A 110 0.48 3.97 -13.12
C ALA A 110 1.22 2.86 -13.89
N PRO A 111 2.37 3.11 -14.54
CA PRO A 111 3.11 2.07 -15.26
C PRO A 111 3.60 0.91 -14.38
N LEU A 112 3.72 1.12 -13.06
CA LEU A 112 4.13 0.08 -12.11
C LEU A 112 2.98 -0.90 -11.81
N PHE A 113 1.73 -0.41 -11.78
CA PHE A 113 0.58 -1.17 -11.27
C PHE A 113 -0.42 -1.55 -12.34
N ILE A 114 -0.69 -0.66 -13.29
CA ILE A 114 -1.75 -0.85 -14.28
C ILE A 114 -1.13 -1.37 -15.57
N LYS A 115 -1.34 -2.65 -15.83
CA LYS A 115 -0.88 -3.34 -17.04
C LYS A 115 -2.02 -3.67 -18.01
N THR A 116 -3.25 -3.64 -17.52
CA THR A 116 -4.45 -3.96 -18.27
C THR A 116 -5.64 -3.17 -17.72
N SER A 117 -6.71 -3.07 -18.49
CA SER A 117 -7.95 -2.41 -18.05
C SER A 117 -8.79 -3.31 -17.13
N PRO A 118 -9.71 -2.76 -16.33
CA PRO A 118 -10.64 -3.55 -15.52
C PRO A 118 -11.54 -4.48 -16.33
N GLU A 119 -11.80 -4.15 -17.61
CA GLU A 119 -12.61 -4.95 -18.52
C GLU A 119 -11.87 -6.18 -19.07
N GLU A 120 -10.53 -6.13 -19.12
CA GLU A 120 -9.70 -7.19 -19.69
C GLU A 120 -8.95 -8.00 -18.62
N GLY A 121 -8.93 -7.54 -17.38
CA GLY A 121 -8.22 -8.17 -16.27
C GLY A 121 -9.13 -8.48 -15.09
N LEU A 122 -8.63 -9.25 -14.13
CA LEU A 122 -9.32 -9.55 -12.87
C LEU A 122 -8.98 -8.50 -11.81
N VAL A 123 -9.98 -7.86 -11.25
CA VAL A 123 -9.80 -6.88 -10.17
C VAL A 123 -9.75 -7.62 -8.83
N LEU A 124 -8.54 -7.86 -8.33
CA LEU A 124 -8.34 -8.77 -7.20
C LEU A 124 -8.17 -8.06 -5.85
N GLY A 125 -7.99 -6.76 -5.82
CA GLY A 125 -7.78 -6.03 -4.58
C GLY A 125 -7.33 -4.58 -4.78
N GLU A 126 -6.97 -3.94 -3.69
CA GLU A 126 -6.39 -2.60 -3.66
C GLU A 126 -4.95 -2.67 -3.18
N VAL A 127 -4.05 -1.95 -3.83
CA VAL A 127 -2.65 -1.86 -3.42
C VAL A 127 -2.56 -1.01 -2.16
N LYS A 128 -2.03 -1.59 -1.09
CA LYS A 128 -1.90 -0.91 0.21
C LYS A 128 -1.04 0.35 0.11
N ALA A 129 -1.38 1.32 0.93
CA ALA A 129 -0.66 2.59 1.06
C ALA A 129 -0.61 3.41 -0.24
N THR A 130 -1.65 3.31 -1.08
CA THR A 130 -1.81 4.11 -2.30
C THR A 130 -3.00 5.08 -2.25
N GLU A 131 -3.65 5.24 -1.10
CA GLU A 131 -4.84 6.08 -0.93
C GLU A 131 -4.54 7.57 -1.18
N PHE A 132 -3.28 7.97 -1.08
CA PHE A 132 -2.83 9.34 -1.38
C PHE A 132 -3.01 9.74 -2.86
N VAL A 133 -3.16 8.77 -3.79
CA VAL A 133 -3.44 9.06 -5.20
C VAL A 133 -4.94 9.15 -5.53
N ALA A 134 -5.83 9.00 -4.54
CA ALA A 134 -7.28 8.97 -4.74
C ALA A 134 -7.83 10.13 -5.57
N GLU A 135 -7.30 11.35 -5.35
CA GLU A 135 -7.70 12.54 -6.11
C GLU A 135 -7.28 12.49 -7.58
N SER A 136 -6.08 11.96 -7.85
CA SER A 136 -5.49 11.87 -9.19
C SER A 136 -5.81 10.56 -9.92
N LEU A 137 -6.50 9.61 -9.25
CA LEU A 137 -6.89 8.34 -9.85
C LEU A 137 -7.98 8.58 -10.91
N PRO A 138 -7.88 8.02 -12.13
CA PRO A 138 -8.90 8.12 -13.16
C PRO A 138 -10.25 7.55 -12.72
N PRO A 139 -11.39 8.11 -13.19
CA PRO A 139 -12.72 7.63 -12.81
C PRO A 139 -12.95 6.14 -13.09
N GLU A 140 -12.41 5.63 -14.19
CA GLU A 140 -12.51 4.22 -14.60
C GLU A 140 -11.79 3.24 -13.68
N LEU A 141 -10.91 3.74 -12.82
CA LEU A 141 -10.16 2.95 -11.83
C LEU A 141 -10.66 3.18 -10.40
N LYS A 142 -11.75 3.93 -10.21
CA LYS A 142 -12.32 4.22 -8.88
C LYS A 142 -13.51 3.33 -8.57
N GLY A 143 -13.61 2.91 -7.31
CA GLY A 143 -14.80 2.21 -6.82
C GLY A 143 -15.08 0.87 -7.49
N LEU A 144 -14.05 0.20 -8.01
CA LEU A 144 -14.18 -1.08 -8.71
C LEU A 144 -14.58 -2.22 -7.78
N MET A 145 -14.35 -2.07 -6.47
CA MET A 145 -14.66 -3.07 -5.47
C MET A 145 -15.01 -2.46 -4.12
N TYR A 146 -15.62 -3.27 -3.28
CA TYR A 146 -15.81 -3.00 -1.87
C TYR A 146 -14.74 -3.70 -1.06
N ILE A 147 -14.28 -3.03 0.01
CA ILE A 147 -13.27 -3.54 0.93
C ILE A 147 -13.90 -3.62 2.31
N GLU A 148 -13.90 -4.82 2.89
CA GLU A 148 -14.35 -5.04 4.27
C GLU A 148 -13.30 -4.54 5.25
N GLU A 149 -13.72 -3.73 6.21
CA GLU A 149 -12.94 -3.24 7.33
C GLU A 149 -13.62 -3.64 8.65
N GLN A 150 -12.93 -3.47 9.78
CA GLN A 150 -13.47 -3.86 11.10
C GLN A 150 -14.81 -3.17 11.44
N ASP A 151 -14.97 -1.93 10.98
CA ASP A 151 -16.14 -1.08 11.27
C ASP A 151 -17.15 -1.00 10.13
N GLY A 152 -17.00 -1.81 9.06
CA GLY A 152 -17.92 -1.79 7.93
C GLY A 152 -17.27 -2.05 6.58
N VAL A 153 -17.86 -1.48 5.55
CA VAL A 153 -17.41 -1.66 4.16
C VAL A 153 -17.19 -0.29 3.53
N ARG A 154 -16.07 -0.13 2.85
CA ARG A 154 -15.78 1.06 2.05
C ARG A 154 -15.56 0.74 0.58
N HIS A 155 -15.76 1.71 -0.28
CA HIS A 155 -15.30 1.63 -1.66
C HIS A 155 -13.76 1.72 -1.71
N GLN A 156 -13.18 1.06 -2.70
CA GLN A 156 -11.77 1.23 -3.05
C GLN A 156 -11.48 2.70 -3.39
N ILE A 157 -10.40 3.23 -2.81
CA ILE A 157 -9.93 4.60 -3.02
C ILE A 157 -8.49 4.65 -3.55
N GLY A 158 -7.67 3.64 -3.26
CA GLY A 158 -6.30 3.52 -3.76
C GLY A 158 -6.23 2.84 -5.13
N VAL A 159 -5.03 2.53 -5.57
CA VAL A 159 -4.79 1.88 -6.86
C VAL A 159 -5.34 0.45 -6.85
N PRO A 160 -6.22 0.07 -7.80
CA PRO A 160 -6.68 -1.30 -7.91
C PRO A 160 -5.55 -2.23 -8.38
N PHE A 161 -5.50 -3.43 -7.83
CA PHE A 161 -4.66 -4.50 -8.36
C PHE A 161 -5.45 -5.27 -9.41
N ILE A 162 -5.08 -5.11 -10.67
CA ILE A 162 -5.72 -5.75 -11.81
C ILE A 162 -4.77 -6.79 -12.38
N PHE A 163 -5.16 -8.06 -12.27
CA PHE A 163 -4.38 -9.16 -12.81
C PHE A 163 -4.61 -9.30 -14.32
N ASP A 164 -3.56 -9.22 -15.13
CA ASP A 164 -3.64 -9.36 -16.59
C ASP A 164 -3.84 -10.83 -16.97
N LEU A 165 -5.03 -11.15 -17.47
CA LEU A 165 -5.37 -12.51 -17.94
C LEU A 165 -4.47 -13.00 -19.08
N ARG A 166 -3.88 -12.11 -19.86
CA ARG A 166 -2.95 -12.49 -20.95
C ARG A 166 -1.68 -13.13 -20.40
N ALA A 167 -1.30 -12.84 -19.16
CA ALA A 167 -0.19 -13.51 -18.50
C ALA A 167 -0.43 -15.03 -18.37
N MET A 168 -1.71 -15.47 -18.30
CA MET A 168 -2.08 -16.88 -18.24
C MET A 168 -1.80 -17.64 -19.55
N GLN A 169 -1.62 -16.96 -20.67
CA GLN A 169 -1.22 -17.61 -21.92
C GLN A 169 0.20 -18.16 -21.85
N GLN A 170 1.07 -17.47 -21.15
CA GLN A 170 2.48 -17.88 -20.98
C GLN A 170 2.67 -18.72 -19.70
N TYR A 171 1.96 -18.39 -18.62
CA TYR A 171 2.05 -19.04 -17.32
C TYR A 171 0.64 -19.45 -16.84
N PRO A 172 0.12 -20.62 -17.32
CA PRO A 172 -1.29 -21.01 -17.13
C PRO A 172 -1.61 -21.53 -15.72
N HIS A 173 -0.75 -21.29 -14.74
CA HIS A 173 -0.93 -21.80 -13.38
C HIS A 173 -0.83 -20.69 -12.35
N ILE A 174 -1.75 -20.71 -11.37
CA ILE A 174 -1.70 -19.84 -10.18
C ILE A 174 -1.58 -20.74 -8.96
N GLY A 175 -0.54 -20.54 -8.16
CA GLY A 175 -0.37 -21.20 -6.86
C GLY A 175 -0.70 -20.25 -5.71
N ILE A 176 -1.62 -20.62 -4.81
CA ILE A 176 -1.97 -19.87 -3.61
C ILE A 176 -1.47 -20.64 -2.39
N PHE A 177 -0.48 -20.09 -1.70
CA PHE A 177 0.17 -20.73 -0.55
C PHE A 177 -0.03 -19.88 0.72
N GLY A 178 -0.18 -20.55 1.86
CA GLY A 178 -0.30 -19.89 3.15
C GLY A 178 -0.73 -20.85 4.26
N GLY A 179 -0.52 -20.48 5.52
CA GLY A 179 -0.97 -21.21 6.68
C GLY A 179 -2.50 -21.23 6.85
N SER A 180 -3.00 -21.96 7.84
CA SER A 180 -4.42 -21.92 8.21
C SER A 180 -4.81 -20.51 8.65
N GLY A 181 -5.99 -20.04 8.25
CA GLY A 181 -6.49 -18.69 8.57
C GLY A 181 -5.84 -17.54 7.78
N SER A 182 -4.95 -17.81 6.81
CA SER A 182 -4.28 -16.77 6.03
C SER A 182 -5.13 -16.14 4.92
N GLY A 183 -6.39 -16.55 4.77
CA GLY A 183 -7.31 -16.03 3.74
C GLY A 183 -7.19 -16.68 2.37
N LYS A 184 -6.53 -17.86 2.22
CA LYS A 184 -6.39 -18.54 0.92
C LYS A 184 -7.73 -18.81 0.23
N SER A 185 -8.67 -19.41 0.95
CA SER A 185 -10.02 -19.74 0.43
C SER A 185 -10.78 -18.47 0.04
N PHE A 186 -10.63 -17.40 0.82
CA PHE A 186 -11.20 -16.10 0.49
C PHE A 186 -10.59 -15.52 -0.80
N GLY A 187 -9.25 -15.49 -0.90
CA GLY A 187 -8.56 -15.02 -2.11
C GLY A 187 -8.90 -15.84 -3.36
N LEU A 188 -9.04 -17.17 -3.23
CA LEU A 188 -9.50 -18.01 -4.33
C LEU A 188 -10.94 -17.67 -4.75
N ARG A 189 -11.84 -17.41 -3.78
CA ARG A 189 -13.21 -16.99 -4.07
C ARG A 189 -13.24 -15.69 -4.88
N VAL A 190 -12.45 -14.68 -4.48
CA VAL A 190 -12.36 -13.42 -5.25
C VAL A 190 -11.94 -13.66 -6.70
N ILE A 191 -10.95 -14.52 -6.93
CA ILE A 191 -10.52 -14.88 -8.30
C ILE A 191 -11.66 -15.54 -9.06
N LEU A 192 -12.38 -16.48 -8.45
CA LEU A 192 -13.49 -17.19 -9.09
C LEU A 192 -14.67 -16.26 -9.39
N GLU A 193 -15.00 -15.34 -8.51
CA GLU A 193 -16.02 -14.32 -8.72
C GLU A 193 -15.67 -13.40 -9.90
N GLU A 194 -14.41 -12.98 -10.01
CA GLU A 194 -13.93 -12.20 -11.14
C GLU A 194 -13.99 -12.99 -12.46
N LEU A 195 -13.60 -14.27 -12.47
CA LEU A 195 -13.74 -15.14 -13.64
C LEU A 195 -15.21 -15.26 -14.07
N MET A 196 -16.15 -15.41 -13.12
CA MET A 196 -17.58 -15.44 -13.39
C MET A 196 -18.06 -14.09 -13.94
N ARG A 197 -17.60 -12.97 -13.41
CA ARG A 197 -17.92 -11.63 -13.93
C ARG A 197 -17.52 -11.49 -15.40
N HIS A 198 -16.36 -12.00 -15.75
CA HIS A 198 -15.87 -12.05 -17.14
C HIS A 198 -16.47 -13.16 -17.98
N ARG A 199 -17.42 -13.94 -17.44
CA ARG A 199 -18.08 -15.08 -18.12
C ARG A 199 -17.09 -16.14 -18.62
N ILE A 200 -16.02 -16.34 -17.88
CA ILE A 200 -15.03 -17.37 -18.18
C ILE A 200 -15.50 -18.69 -17.56
N PRO A 201 -15.77 -19.74 -18.39
CA PRO A 201 -16.18 -21.03 -17.86
C PRO A 201 -15.12 -21.62 -16.91
N THR A 202 -15.53 -21.98 -15.71
CA THR A 202 -14.63 -22.44 -14.65
C THR A 202 -15.16 -23.71 -14.02
N LEU A 203 -14.31 -24.71 -13.84
CA LEU A 203 -14.61 -25.94 -13.11
C LEU A 203 -13.87 -25.94 -11.78
N VAL A 204 -14.62 -26.05 -10.68
CA VAL A 204 -14.07 -26.01 -9.32
C VAL A 204 -14.15 -27.39 -8.68
N PHE A 205 -13.01 -27.91 -8.21
CA PHE A 205 -12.96 -29.09 -7.35
C PHE A 205 -12.82 -28.62 -5.89
N ASP A 206 -13.89 -28.68 -5.14
CA ASP A 206 -13.96 -28.22 -3.75
C ASP A 206 -14.30 -29.39 -2.82
N PRO A 207 -13.31 -30.15 -2.33
CA PRO A 207 -13.52 -31.31 -1.47
C PRO A 207 -14.01 -30.95 -0.07
N HIS A 208 -13.89 -29.68 0.33
CA HIS A 208 -14.26 -29.19 1.68
C HIS A 208 -15.55 -28.41 1.70
N PHE A 209 -16.19 -28.16 0.55
CA PHE A 209 -17.40 -27.34 0.41
C PHE A 209 -17.28 -25.94 1.02
N GLU A 210 -16.10 -25.30 0.85
CA GLU A 210 -15.82 -23.96 1.33
C GLU A 210 -16.18 -22.85 0.31
N MET A 211 -16.41 -23.23 -0.96
CA MET A 211 -16.69 -22.31 -2.04
C MET A 211 -18.19 -22.11 -2.23
N GLU A 212 -18.76 -21.17 -1.50
CA GLU A 212 -20.15 -20.77 -1.62
C GLU A 212 -20.24 -19.38 -2.25
N PHE A 213 -21.01 -19.26 -3.35
CA PHE A 213 -21.20 -18.00 -4.09
C PHE A 213 -22.64 -17.46 -3.98
N ARG A 214 -23.45 -18.05 -3.11
CA ARG A 214 -24.84 -17.65 -2.85
C ARG A 214 -24.91 -16.54 -1.80
N HIS A 215 -24.16 -15.47 -1.99
CA HIS A 215 -24.27 -14.32 -1.13
C HIS A 215 -24.85 -13.13 -1.91
N VAL A 216 -25.68 -12.38 -1.23
CA VAL A 216 -26.15 -11.09 -1.69
C VAL A 216 -25.16 -10.06 -1.23
N ASP A 217 -24.62 -9.27 -2.14
CA ASP A 217 -23.90 -8.07 -1.77
C ASP A 217 -24.88 -7.16 -1.00
N LYS A 218 -24.61 -6.99 0.30
CA LYS A 218 -25.50 -6.23 1.18
C LYS A 218 -25.58 -4.74 0.82
N GLN A 219 -24.65 -4.24 0.04
CA GLN A 219 -24.61 -2.83 -0.35
C GLN A 219 -25.27 -2.57 -1.70
N THR A 220 -25.02 -3.43 -2.66
CA THR A 220 -25.58 -3.29 -4.01
C THR A 220 -26.86 -4.07 -4.19
N SER A 221 -27.20 -4.96 -3.25
CA SER A 221 -28.28 -5.96 -3.41
C SER A 221 -28.10 -6.81 -4.69
N ASP A 222 -26.87 -6.93 -5.15
CA ASP A 222 -26.54 -7.68 -6.35
C ASP A 222 -26.54 -9.18 -6.06
N THR A 223 -27.51 -9.90 -6.63
CA THR A 223 -27.62 -11.36 -6.61
C THR A 223 -27.01 -12.00 -7.86
N SER A 224 -26.18 -11.27 -8.57
CA SER A 224 -25.70 -11.66 -9.91
C SER A 224 -24.94 -12.98 -9.93
N PHE A 225 -24.33 -13.38 -8.82
CA PHE A 225 -23.62 -14.65 -8.72
C PHE A 225 -24.56 -15.85 -8.53
N GLU A 226 -25.72 -15.66 -7.91
CA GLU A 226 -26.69 -16.73 -7.66
C GLU A 226 -27.18 -17.40 -8.95
N ASN A 227 -27.25 -16.65 -10.05
CA ASN A 227 -27.69 -17.12 -11.36
C ASN A 227 -26.55 -17.57 -12.29
N ARG A 228 -25.29 -17.48 -11.84
CA ARG A 228 -24.11 -17.85 -12.63
C ARG A 228 -23.42 -19.11 -12.10
N TYR A 229 -23.95 -19.68 -11.07
CA TYR A 229 -23.42 -20.83 -10.33
C TYR A 229 -23.99 -22.15 -10.86
#